data_5d184f34005a6ff01e7ee59470c3fad8
#
_entry.id   5d184f34005a6ff01e7ee59470c3fad8
#
_cell.length_a   1.000
_cell.length_b   1.000
_cell.length_c   1.000
_cell.angle_alpha   90.00
_cell.angle_beta   90.00
_cell.angle_gamma   90.00
#
_symmetry.space_group_name_H-M   'P 1'
#
loop_
_entity.id
_entity.type
_entity.pdbx_description
1 polymer ?
#
loop_
_entity_poly.entity_id
_entity_poly.type
_entity_poly.pdbx_seq_one_letter_code
_entity_poly.pdbx_strand_id
1 'polypeptide(L)'
;MRISLRRARAGELIALAGAVCVIVSLFEPWYQTPSGNRDAWSTFGPAVVLLILAAAGALALFLATITEHSTALPVSAGVWCVLLGLIAVVAAIVRLLERPDHAGSLCAGAWLAFAGAVLILAGAWQSMRDERPSLYEPALPPAQPPPGQS
;
A
#
# COMPACT_ATOMS: atom_id res chain seq x y z
N MET A 1 5.54 12.66 -21.12
CA MET A 1 5.38 12.03 -19.79
C MET A 1 6.73 12.08 -19.08
N ARG A 2 6.90 12.95 -18.07
CA ARG A 2 8.18 13.05 -17.33
C ARG A 2 8.03 12.30 -16.02
N ILE A 3 8.67 11.15 -15.90
CA ILE A 3 8.74 10.35 -14.69
C ILE A 3 9.74 11.00 -13.75
N SER A 4 9.31 11.40 -12.55
CA SER A 4 10.17 12.04 -11.55
C SER A 4 10.14 11.25 -10.25
N LEU A 5 11.13 10.38 -10.06
CA LEU A 5 11.34 9.63 -8.80
C LEU A 5 11.58 10.53 -7.59
N ARG A 6 11.96 11.80 -7.79
CA ARG A 6 12.13 12.79 -6.71
C ARG A 6 10.82 13.17 -6.02
N ARG A 7 9.65 12.80 -6.58
CA ARG A 7 8.34 13.06 -6.01
C ARG A 7 7.86 11.97 -5.05
N ALA A 8 8.44 10.77 -5.15
CA ALA A 8 8.10 9.68 -4.26
C ALA A 8 8.50 10.03 -2.81
N ARG A 9 7.52 10.05 -1.93
CA ARG A 9 7.70 10.29 -0.49
C ARG A 9 7.95 8.97 0.23
N ALA A 10 8.40 9.03 1.47
CA ALA A 10 8.72 7.85 2.27
C ALA A 10 7.52 6.88 2.37
N GLY A 11 6.29 7.39 2.54
CA GLY A 11 5.08 6.56 2.63
C GLY A 11 4.85 5.69 1.40
N GLU A 12 5.01 6.26 0.21
CA GLU A 12 4.82 5.55 -1.06
C GLU A 12 5.91 4.49 -1.30
N LEU A 13 7.14 4.79 -0.90
CA LEU A 13 8.25 3.83 -0.98
C LEU A 13 8.04 2.65 -0.01
N ILE A 14 7.52 2.92 1.19
CA ILE A 14 7.17 1.87 2.16
C ILE A 14 6.03 1.01 1.61
N ALA A 15 4.98 1.62 1.04
CA ALA A 15 3.87 0.89 0.43
C ALA A 15 4.34 0.04 -0.76
N LEU A 16 5.22 0.58 -1.60
CA LEU A 16 5.84 -0.16 -2.71
C LEU A 16 6.66 -1.35 -2.22
N ALA A 17 7.50 -1.16 -1.20
CA ALA A 17 8.25 -2.25 -0.59
C ALA A 17 7.31 -3.35 -0.06
N GLY A 18 6.21 -2.96 0.59
CA GLY A 18 5.16 -3.89 1.01
C GLY A 18 4.54 -4.67 -0.15
N ALA A 19 4.25 -3.99 -1.28
CA ALA A 19 3.73 -4.65 -2.49
C ALA A 19 4.71 -5.69 -3.04
N VAL A 20 6.00 -5.37 -3.07
CA VAL A 20 7.05 -6.33 -3.49
C VAL A 20 7.09 -7.54 -2.55
N CYS A 21 7.04 -7.33 -1.23
CA CYS A 21 6.99 -8.41 -0.25
C CYS A 21 5.77 -9.31 -0.48
N VAL A 22 4.57 -8.74 -0.70
CA VAL A 22 3.37 -9.52 -1.02
C VAL A 22 3.54 -10.32 -2.30
N ILE A 23 4.03 -9.71 -3.37
CA ILE A 23 4.23 -10.40 -4.66
C ILE A 23 5.22 -11.57 -4.49
N VAL A 24 6.36 -11.35 -3.84
CA VAL A 24 7.34 -12.39 -3.57
C VAL A 24 6.73 -13.52 -2.74
N SER A 25 5.93 -13.19 -1.72
CA SER A 25 5.28 -14.17 -0.87
C SER A 25 4.36 -15.14 -1.62
N LEU A 26 3.81 -14.74 -2.78
CA LEU A 26 2.94 -15.62 -3.57
C LEU A 26 3.68 -16.82 -4.16
N PHE A 27 4.98 -16.71 -4.34
CA PHE A 27 5.85 -17.76 -4.90
C PHE A 27 6.63 -18.52 -3.82
N GLU A 28 6.61 -18.03 -2.58
CA GLU A 28 7.23 -18.69 -1.44
C GLU A 28 6.28 -19.70 -0.78
N PRO A 29 6.80 -20.76 -0.14
CA PRO A 29 5.96 -21.69 0.59
C PRO A 29 5.27 -21.01 1.78
N TRP A 30 3.96 -21.23 1.89
CA TRP A 30 3.14 -20.70 2.98
C TRP A 30 2.95 -21.73 4.09
N TYR A 31 2.78 -23.00 3.71
CA TYR A 31 2.48 -24.08 4.62
C TYR A 31 3.34 -25.31 4.31
N GLN A 32 3.77 -25.97 5.36
CA GLN A 32 4.42 -27.27 5.26
C GLN A 32 3.37 -28.36 5.51
N THR A 33 3.27 -29.32 4.59
CA THR A 33 2.34 -30.45 4.70
C THR A 33 3.13 -31.77 4.58
N PRO A 34 2.59 -32.91 5.02
CA PRO A 34 3.24 -34.20 4.83
C PRO A 34 3.52 -34.56 3.37
N SER A 35 2.76 -33.97 2.45
CA SER A 35 2.91 -34.17 1.00
C SER A 35 3.85 -33.15 0.32
N GLY A 36 4.48 -32.26 1.09
CA GLY A 36 5.37 -31.21 0.58
C GLY A 36 4.93 -29.79 0.94
N ASN A 37 5.69 -28.82 0.48
CA ASN A 37 5.40 -27.41 0.71
C ASN A 37 4.26 -26.94 -0.22
N ARG A 38 3.36 -26.11 0.33
CA ARG A 38 2.30 -25.44 -0.43
C ARG A 38 2.52 -23.95 -0.46
N ASP A 39 2.48 -23.38 -1.67
CA ASP A 39 2.54 -21.94 -1.94
C ASP A 39 1.14 -21.29 -1.89
N ALA A 40 1.07 -19.97 -2.09
CA ALA A 40 -0.19 -19.24 -2.14
C ALA A 40 -1.12 -19.73 -3.25
N TRP A 41 -0.57 -20.15 -4.39
CA TRP A 41 -1.35 -20.58 -5.56
C TRP A 41 -2.03 -21.93 -5.35
N SER A 42 -1.37 -22.86 -4.66
CA SER A 42 -1.93 -24.16 -4.30
C SER A 42 -3.03 -24.07 -3.24
N THR A 43 -3.03 -23.00 -2.45
CA THR A 43 -4.03 -22.68 -1.43
C THR A 43 -4.90 -21.48 -1.83
N PHE A 44 -5.06 -21.29 -3.15
CA PHE A 44 -5.76 -20.12 -3.72
C PHE A 44 -7.15 -19.96 -3.10
N GLY A 45 -7.40 -18.77 -2.58
CA GLY A 45 -8.65 -18.43 -1.92
C GLY A 45 -8.85 -16.91 -1.88
N PRO A 46 -9.97 -16.43 -1.31
CA PRO A 46 -10.30 -15.01 -1.30
C PRO A 46 -9.20 -14.15 -0.65
N ALA A 47 -8.48 -14.67 0.34
CA ALA A 47 -7.39 -13.96 0.98
C ALA A 47 -6.22 -13.64 0.02
N VAL A 48 -5.89 -14.56 -0.89
CA VAL A 48 -4.84 -14.35 -1.89
C VAL A 48 -5.25 -13.25 -2.87
N VAL A 49 -6.51 -13.25 -3.29
CA VAL A 49 -7.07 -12.20 -4.15
C VAL A 49 -6.98 -10.83 -3.47
N LEU A 50 -7.34 -10.74 -2.19
CA LEU A 50 -7.25 -9.49 -1.42
C LEU A 50 -5.81 -8.98 -1.29
N LEU A 51 -4.85 -9.88 -1.10
CA LEU A 51 -3.42 -9.53 -1.06
C LEU A 51 -2.94 -8.99 -2.42
N ILE A 52 -3.34 -9.63 -3.52
CA ILE A 52 -3.02 -9.16 -4.89
C ILE A 52 -3.63 -7.78 -5.13
N LEU A 53 -4.88 -7.56 -4.75
CA LEU A 53 -5.54 -6.27 -4.89
C LEU A 53 -4.85 -5.17 -4.07
N ALA A 54 -4.41 -5.48 -2.86
CA ALA A 54 -3.66 -4.54 -2.03
C ALA A 54 -2.30 -4.19 -2.65
N ALA A 55 -1.57 -5.17 -3.18
CA ALA A 55 -0.32 -4.94 -3.89
C ALA A 55 -0.53 -4.10 -5.15
N ALA A 56 -1.57 -4.38 -5.94
CA ALA A 56 -1.95 -3.59 -7.10
C ALA A 56 -2.32 -2.14 -6.72
N GLY A 57 -3.05 -1.95 -5.62
CA GLY A 57 -3.39 -0.64 -5.07
C GLY A 57 -2.14 0.17 -4.66
N ALA A 58 -1.18 -0.46 -4.01
CA ALA A 58 0.08 0.18 -3.64
C ALA A 58 0.93 0.56 -4.86
N LEU A 59 0.97 -0.29 -5.88
CA LEU A 59 1.62 0.02 -7.16
C LEU A 59 0.91 1.17 -7.87
N ALA A 60 -0.41 1.19 -7.89
CA ALA A 60 -1.20 2.28 -8.48
C ALA A 60 -0.95 3.60 -7.76
N LEU A 61 -0.91 3.60 -6.41
CA LEU A 61 -0.57 4.78 -5.62
C LEU A 61 0.81 5.31 -6.00
N PHE A 62 1.82 4.46 -6.04
CA PHE A 62 3.18 4.84 -6.43
C PHE A 62 3.24 5.40 -7.85
N LEU A 63 2.60 4.73 -8.83
CA LEU A 63 2.54 5.20 -10.21
C LEU A 63 1.81 6.54 -10.33
N ALA A 64 0.67 6.71 -9.63
CA ALA A 64 -0.06 7.97 -9.60
C ALA A 64 0.85 9.12 -9.14
N THR A 65 1.62 8.93 -8.08
CA THR A 65 2.50 9.96 -7.54
C THR A 65 3.63 10.35 -8.49
N ILE A 66 4.25 9.41 -9.19
CA ILE A 66 5.38 9.69 -10.10
C ILE A 66 4.94 10.23 -11.47
N THR A 67 3.68 10.01 -11.88
CA THR A 67 3.18 10.35 -13.23
C THR A 67 2.30 11.59 -13.27
N GLU A 68 1.76 12.02 -12.14
CA GLU A 68 0.66 12.98 -12.09
C GLU A 68 1.09 14.45 -12.05
N HIS A 69 0.22 15.29 -12.68
CA HIS A 69 0.33 16.75 -12.68
C HIS A 69 -0.71 17.43 -11.78
N SER A 70 -1.67 16.67 -11.22
CA SER A 70 -2.73 17.20 -10.34
C SER A 70 -2.69 16.53 -8.95
N THR A 71 -3.02 17.29 -7.91
CA THR A 71 -2.98 16.81 -6.51
C THR A 71 -4.21 15.99 -6.09
N ALA A 72 -5.28 15.96 -6.89
CA ALA A 72 -6.54 15.32 -6.50
C ALA A 72 -6.52 13.78 -6.60
N LEU A 73 -5.81 13.23 -7.60
CA LEU A 73 -5.76 11.77 -7.84
C LEU A 73 -4.95 10.99 -6.79
N PRO A 74 -3.77 11.46 -6.30
CA PRO A 74 -3.05 10.78 -5.24
C PRO A 74 -3.85 10.63 -3.94
N VAL A 75 -4.64 11.63 -3.56
CA VAL A 75 -5.47 11.59 -2.34
C VAL A 75 -6.51 10.47 -2.41
N SER A 76 -7.24 10.35 -3.53
CA SER A 76 -8.21 9.27 -3.70
C SER A 76 -7.56 7.90 -3.76
N ALA A 77 -6.42 7.77 -4.44
CA ALA A 77 -5.64 6.53 -4.49
C ALA A 77 -5.11 6.13 -3.11
N GLY A 78 -4.68 7.10 -2.28
CA GLY A 78 -4.24 6.88 -0.91
C GLY A 78 -5.33 6.27 -0.03
N VAL A 79 -6.56 6.81 -0.09
CA VAL A 79 -7.71 6.27 0.67
C VAL A 79 -7.99 4.82 0.29
N TRP A 80 -8.06 4.52 -1.00
CA TRP A 80 -8.29 3.17 -1.47
C TRP A 80 -7.16 2.22 -1.06
N CYS A 81 -5.91 2.68 -1.12
CA CYS A 81 -4.76 1.88 -0.71
C CYS A 81 -4.78 1.57 0.80
N VAL A 82 -5.20 2.50 1.66
CA VAL A 82 -5.38 2.26 3.10
C VAL A 82 -6.48 1.23 3.34
N LEU A 83 -7.64 1.33 2.67
CA LEU A 83 -8.72 0.38 2.80
C LEU A 83 -8.31 -1.02 2.36
N LEU A 84 -7.68 -1.13 1.19
CA LEU A 84 -7.18 -2.41 0.67
C LEU A 84 -6.08 -2.99 1.57
N GLY A 85 -5.18 -2.15 2.07
CA GLY A 85 -4.14 -2.55 3.01
C GLY A 85 -4.71 -3.09 4.33
N LEU A 86 -5.74 -2.43 4.87
CA LEU A 86 -6.43 -2.90 6.08
C LEU A 86 -7.10 -4.27 5.86
N ILE A 87 -7.83 -4.41 4.75
CA ILE A 87 -8.47 -5.67 4.39
C ILE A 87 -7.42 -6.77 4.18
N ALA A 88 -6.29 -6.45 3.53
CA ALA A 88 -5.20 -7.40 3.32
C ALA A 88 -4.54 -7.85 4.62
N VAL A 89 -4.35 -6.94 5.59
CA VAL A 89 -3.85 -7.31 6.93
C VAL A 89 -4.79 -8.27 7.63
N VAL A 90 -6.11 -7.99 7.60
CA VAL A 90 -7.12 -8.90 8.18
C VAL A 90 -7.09 -10.26 7.48
N ALA A 91 -7.05 -10.27 6.14
CA ALA A 91 -6.98 -11.50 5.36
C ALA A 91 -5.70 -12.31 5.66
N ALA A 92 -4.57 -11.65 5.83
CA ALA A 92 -3.31 -12.30 6.21
C ALA A 92 -3.39 -12.88 7.63
N ILE A 93 -3.97 -12.15 8.59
CA ILE A 93 -4.19 -12.65 9.96
C ILE A 93 -5.09 -13.89 9.94
N VAL A 94 -6.21 -13.86 9.22
CA VAL A 94 -7.09 -15.00 9.08
C VAL A 94 -6.32 -16.21 8.54
N ARG A 95 -5.49 -16.03 7.52
CA ARG A 95 -4.65 -17.10 6.96
C ARG A 95 -3.57 -17.62 7.90
N LEU A 96 -3.07 -16.81 8.81
CA LEU A 96 -2.14 -17.24 9.84
C LEU A 96 -2.83 -18.07 10.94
N LEU A 97 -4.10 -17.76 11.23
CA LEU A 97 -4.91 -18.43 12.27
C LEU A 97 -5.61 -19.68 11.73
N GLU A 98 -6.26 -19.57 10.57
CA GLU A 98 -6.97 -20.66 9.90
C GLU A 98 -6.00 -21.42 8.98
N ARG A 99 -5.35 -22.43 9.55
CA ARG A 99 -4.47 -23.31 8.78
C ARG A 99 -5.33 -24.28 7.97
N PRO A 100 -4.96 -24.56 6.70
CA PRO A 100 -5.60 -25.63 5.95
C PRO A 100 -5.44 -26.97 6.66
N ASP A 101 -6.41 -27.89 6.46
CA ASP A 101 -6.34 -29.24 7.01
C ASP A 101 -5.00 -29.90 6.65
N HIS A 102 -4.38 -30.50 7.67
CA HIS A 102 -3.06 -31.16 7.59
C HIS A 102 -1.86 -30.24 7.39
N ALA A 103 -1.98 -28.91 7.55
CA ALA A 103 -0.82 -28.04 7.59
C ALA A 103 -0.09 -28.15 8.93
N GLY A 104 1.18 -28.57 8.88
CA GLY A 104 2.02 -28.73 10.08
C GLY A 104 2.50 -27.38 10.61
N SER A 105 3.24 -26.62 9.83
CA SER A 105 3.85 -25.35 10.24
C SER A 105 3.67 -24.25 9.19
N LEU A 106 3.69 -23.00 9.68
CA LEU A 106 3.75 -21.81 8.83
C LEU A 106 5.17 -21.65 8.28
N CYS A 107 5.27 -21.37 7.00
CA CYS A 107 6.53 -21.08 6.32
C CYS A 107 6.74 -19.56 6.10
N ALA A 108 7.89 -19.21 5.55
CA ALA A 108 8.32 -17.83 5.36
C ALA A 108 7.35 -17.01 4.50
N GLY A 109 6.72 -17.63 3.48
CA GLY A 109 5.78 -16.95 2.58
C GLY A 109 4.58 -16.33 3.31
N ALA A 110 4.00 -17.04 4.28
CA ALA A 110 2.86 -16.52 5.06
C ALA A 110 3.26 -15.30 5.92
N TRP A 111 4.42 -15.33 6.55
CA TRP A 111 4.95 -14.20 7.32
C TRP A 111 5.34 -13.02 6.44
N LEU A 112 5.89 -13.29 5.27
CA LEU A 112 6.25 -12.27 4.29
C LEU A 112 5.00 -11.57 3.73
N ALA A 113 3.92 -12.32 3.49
CA ALA A 113 2.62 -11.76 3.09
C ALA A 113 2.05 -10.83 4.17
N PHE A 114 2.08 -11.25 5.42
CA PHE A 114 1.62 -10.44 6.55
C PHE A 114 2.46 -9.16 6.70
N ALA A 115 3.79 -9.28 6.72
CA ALA A 115 4.68 -8.13 6.81
C ALA A 115 4.47 -7.16 5.63
N GLY A 116 4.30 -7.67 4.41
CA GLY A 116 4.02 -6.88 3.23
C GLY A 116 2.68 -6.13 3.33
N ALA A 117 1.62 -6.79 3.80
CA ALA A 117 0.32 -6.15 4.01
C ALA A 117 0.40 -5.01 5.06
N VAL A 118 1.13 -5.22 6.16
CA VAL A 118 1.37 -4.18 7.18
C VAL A 118 2.15 -3.00 6.60
N LEU A 119 3.17 -3.25 5.78
CA LEU A 119 3.94 -2.20 5.12
C LEU A 119 3.08 -1.40 4.12
N ILE A 120 2.20 -2.06 3.35
CA ILE A 120 1.26 -1.37 2.45
C ILE A 120 0.36 -0.44 3.27
N LEU A 121 -0.25 -0.94 4.35
CA LEU A 121 -1.13 -0.15 5.19
C LEU A 121 -0.40 1.04 5.83
N ALA A 122 0.76 0.81 6.43
CA ALA A 122 1.56 1.84 7.09
C ALA A 122 2.04 2.91 6.10
N GLY A 123 2.52 2.48 4.92
CA GLY A 123 2.99 3.38 3.87
C GLY A 123 1.86 4.24 3.30
N ALA A 124 0.71 3.63 2.99
CA ALA A 124 -0.47 4.35 2.51
C ALA A 124 -1.00 5.34 3.56
N TRP A 125 -1.04 4.94 4.83
CA TRP A 125 -1.42 5.81 5.94
C TRP A 125 -0.48 7.02 6.08
N GLN A 126 0.82 6.78 5.99
CA GLN A 126 1.81 7.86 6.05
C GLN A 126 1.69 8.80 4.85
N SER A 127 1.51 8.29 3.63
CA SER A 127 1.28 9.10 2.44
C SER A 127 0.10 10.05 2.62
N MET A 128 -1.03 9.56 3.15
CA MET A 128 -2.21 10.40 3.45
C MET A 128 -1.95 11.47 4.50
N ARG A 129 -1.11 11.19 5.50
CA ARG A 129 -0.75 12.20 6.53
C ARG A 129 0.12 13.31 5.97
N ASP A 130 1.00 12.98 5.05
CA ASP A 130 1.91 13.93 4.41
C ASP A 130 1.21 14.83 3.39
N GLU A 131 0.02 14.41 2.90
CA GLU A 131 -0.81 15.17 1.94
C GLU A 131 -1.75 16.17 2.61
N ARG A 132 -1.78 16.29 3.94
CA ARG A 132 -2.59 17.31 4.60
C ARG A 132 -2.15 18.69 4.11
N PRO A 133 -2.98 19.40 3.32
CA PRO A 133 -2.66 20.77 2.94
C PRO A 133 -2.51 21.56 4.24
N SER A 134 -1.52 22.42 4.29
CA SER A 134 -1.44 23.44 5.34
C SER A 134 -2.70 24.31 5.19
N LEU A 135 -3.76 23.97 5.91
CA LEU A 135 -5.06 24.65 5.90
C LEU A 135 -4.95 26.11 6.39
N TYR A 136 -3.74 26.62 6.54
CA TYR A 136 -3.48 27.96 7.01
C TYR A 136 -2.27 28.56 6.30
N GLU A 137 -2.40 28.82 5.01
CA GLU A 137 -1.72 29.98 4.46
C GLU A 137 -2.71 31.14 4.60
N PRO A 138 -2.48 32.09 5.52
CA PRO A 138 -3.35 33.27 5.64
C PRO A 138 -3.38 33.93 4.28
N ALA A 139 -4.57 34.18 3.76
CA ALA A 139 -4.71 34.95 2.52
C ALA A 139 -3.83 36.21 2.65
N LEU A 140 -2.88 36.36 1.75
CA LEU A 140 -2.07 37.56 1.69
C LEU A 140 -3.03 38.75 1.70
N PRO A 141 -2.84 39.75 2.60
CA PRO A 141 -3.68 40.93 2.58
C PRO A 141 -3.67 41.52 1.17
N PRO A 142 -4.83 41.98 0.68
CA PRO A 142 -4.92 42.56 -0.66
C PRO A 142 -3.83 43.58 -0.83
N ALA A 143 -3.12 43.50 -1.96
CA ALA A 143 -2.04 44.42 -2.28
C ALA A 143 -2.56 45.87 -2.12
N GLN A 144 -1.92 46.62 -1.23
CA GLN A 144 -2.26 48.05 -1.07
C GLN A 144 -2.06 48.75 -2.41
N PRO A 145 -3.05 49.54 -2.87
CA PRO A 145 -2.88 50.29 -4.09
C PRO A 145 -1.67 51.24 -3.94
N PRO A 146 -0.89 51.44 -4.99
CA PRO A 146 0.28 52.26 -4.94
C PRO A 146 -0.07 53.67 -4.43
N PRO A 147 0.71 54.27 -3.54
CA PRO A 147 0.45 55.59 -3.00
C PRO A 147 0.48 56.60 -4.16
N GLY A 148 -0.64 57.28 -4.39
CA GLY A 148 -0.78 58.32 -5.42
C GLY A 148 -1.89 58.12 -6.46
N GLN A 149 -2.78 57.13 -6.34
CA GLN A 149 -3.99 57.01 -7.14
C GLN A 149 -5.23 57.33 -6.30
N SER A 150 -5.33 58.56 -5.84
CA SER A 150 -6.55 59.16 -5.30
C SER A 150 -6.97 60.34 -6.16
#